data_b22e44ab47bcabe7d450ff315cd57120
#
_entry.id   b22e44ab47bcabe7d450ff315cd57120
#
_cell.length_a   1.000
_cell.length_b   1.000
_cell.length_c   1.000
_cell.angle_alpha   90.00
_cell.angle_beta   90.00
_cell.angle_gamma   90.00
#
_symmetry.space_group_name_H-M   'P 1'
#
loop_
_entity.id
_entity.type
_entity.pdbx_description
1 polymer ?
#
loop_
_entity_poly.entity_id
_entity_poly.type
_entity_poly.pdbx_seq_one_letter_code
_entity_poly.pdbx_strand_id
1 'polypeptide(L)'
;MRFILIVVIFAAFVACKDQNTTEENREVAATTSQTSIDEEQLLDEVQKQTINYFWDGANKDSGLAPERIHMDDIYPSDDKNVVTIGGTGFGLMAIVAGAERGFIAKDSAFVRLQKMVDFLDKADRFHGAWPHWLDGTTGKVKPFSKNDDGGDLVETAFLVQGLLTVAEYYKNGSEKEQALAAQIQRMWEEVEWDWYTQGEDVLYWHWSPNVGWKMNFPVGGYNEALVMYVLAASSPTHSISKEVYEKGWGVDGQIAKDTTMYGMRTILNHYEHNDDAPVGPL
;
A
#
# COMPACT_ATOMS: atom_id res chain seq x y z
N MET A 1 67.51 -22.60 14.56
CA MET A 1 67.45 -24.07 14.34
C MET A 1 66.27 -24.26 13.39
N ARG A 2 66.54 -24.39 12.08
CA ARG A 2 66.64 -25.65 11.30
C ARG A 2 65.27 -26.38 11.33
N PHE A 3 64.56 -26.73 10.28
CA PHE A 3 64.92 -27.21 8.95
C PHE A 3 63.87 -26.89 7.91
N ILE A 4 64.35 -26.58 6.71
CA ILE A 4 63.71 -26.57 5.41
C ILE A 4 63.54 -28.01 4.93
N LEU A 5 62.42 -28.36 4.32
CA LEU A 5 62.37 -29.48 3.39
C LEU A 5 61.56 -29.11 2.15
N ILE A 6 62.26 -28.94 1.04
CA ILE A 6 61.79 -28.85 -0.33
C ILE A 6 61.68 -30.27 -0.85
N VAL A 7 60.57 -30.63 -1.51
CA VAL A 7 60.56 -31.77 -2.43
C VAL A 7 59.90 -31.36 -3.74
N VAL A 8 60.72 -31.31 -4.76
CA VAL A 8 60.40 -31.22 -6.18
C VAL A 8 60.32 -32.67 -6.70
N ILE A 9 59.43 -32.99 -7.62
CA ILE A 9 59.56 -34.09 -8.60
C ILE A 9 58.30 -34.09 -9.48
N PHE A 10 58.44 -33.84 -10.70
CA PHE A 10 58.61 -34.45 -12.00
C PHE A 10 57.33 -34.57 -12.84
N ALA A 11 57.38 -33.88 -13.93
CA ALA A 11 56.49 -34.07 -15.06
C ALA A 11 56.84 -35.39 -15.80
N ALA A 12 55.81 -36.10 -16.22
CA ALA A 12 55.93 -37.12 -17.24
C ALA A 12 54.82 -36.93 -18.27
N PHE A 13 55.24 -36.44 -19.45
CA PHE A 13 54.46 -36.53 -20.68
C PHE A 13 54.50 -37.97 -21.18
N VAL A 14 53.32 -38.55 -21.39
CA VAL A 14 53.22 -39.71 -22.29
C VAL A 14 52.09 -39.42 -23.28
N ALA A 15 52.55 -39.27 -24.52
CA ALA A 15 51.68 -39.29 -25.70
C ALA A 15 51.44 -40.73 -26.12
N CYS A 16 50.20 -41.10 -26.36
CA CYS A 16 49.82 -42.25 -27.21
C CYS A 16 48.41 -42.04 -27.73
N LYS A 17 48.28 -41.68 -28.98
CA LYS A 17 47.84 -42.48 -30.14
C LYS A 17 46.35 -42.84 -30.18
N ASP A 18 45.72 -42.35 -31.25
CA ASP A 18 44.38 -42.59 -31.76
C ASP A 18 43.82 -44.03 -31.57
N GLN A 19 42.62 -44.09 -31.03
CA GLN A 19 41.66 -45.12 -31.42
C GLN A 19 40.28 -44.49 -31.56
N ASN A 20 39.73 -44.57 -32.78
CA ASN A 20 38.35 -44.35 -33.13
C ASN A 20 37.44 -45.20 -32.24
N THR A 21 36.63 -44.55 -31.41
CA THR A 21 35.42 -45.10 -30.88
C THR A 21 34.29 -44.12 -31.14
N THR A 22 33.36 -44.53 -31.90
CA THR A 22 32.06 -43.93 -32.18
C THR A 22 31.42 -43.41 -30.89
N GLU A 23 31.39 -42.11 -30.74
CA GLU A 23 30.58 -41.44 -29.73
C GLU A 23 29.09 -41.62 -30.14
N GLU A 24 28.43 -42.56 -29.52
CA GLU A 24 27.02 -42.61 -29.43
C GLU A 24 26.52 -41.37 -28.68
N ASN A 25 26.06 -40.36 -29.43
CA ASN A 25 25.36 -39.20 -28.91
C ASN A 25 24.16 -39.68 -28.11
N ARG A 26 24.34 -39.85 -26.81
CA ARG A 26 23.24 -39.89 -25.85
C ARG A 26 22.86 -38.44 -25.60
N GLU A 27 22.02 -37.93 -26.48
CA GLU A 27 21.19 -36.75 -26.25
C GLU A 27 20.29 -37.08 -25.05
N VAL A 28 20.76 -36.69 -23.85
CA VAL A 28 19.88 -36.66 -22.69
C VAL A 28 18.92 -35.51 -22.98
N ALA A 29 17.82 -35.82 -23.62
CA ALA A 29 16.68 -34.98 -23.73
C ALA A 29 16.20 -34.73 -22.29
N ALA A 30 16.72 -33.68 -21.66
CA ALA A 30 16.09 -33.04 -20.51
C ALA A 30 14.78 -32.47 -21.00
N THR A 31 13.75 -33.31 -21.02
CA THR A 31 12.37 -32.89 -21.20
C THR A 31 11.98 -32.09 -19.96
N THR A 32 12.48 -30.87 -19.83
CA THR A 32 11.85 -29.86 -19.03
C THR A 32 10.57 -29.50 -19.78
N SER A 33 9.51 -30.17 -19.45
CA SER A 33 8.15 -29.71 -19.77
C SER A 33 7.97 -28.39 -19.03
N GLN A 34 8.49 -27.28 -19.59
CA GLN A 34 8.01 -25.97 -19.28
C GLN A 34 6.58 -25.94 -19.81
N THR A 35 5.64 -26.22 -18.92
CA THR A 35 4.26 -25.82 -19.13
C THR A 35 4.33 -24.30 -19.24
N SER A 36 4.29 -23.77 -20.46
CA SER A 36 4.11 -22.34 -20.70
C SER A 36 2.72 -22.02 -20.14
N ILE A 37 2.71 -21.39 -18.96
CA ILE A 37 1.48 -20.84 -18.43
C ILE A 37 1.09 -19.73 -19.41
N ASP A 38 -0.12 -19.75 -19.93
CA ASP A 38 -0.67 -18.67 -20.73
C ASP A 38 -0.67 -17.38 -19.90
N GLU A 39 -0.33 -16.25 -20.52
CA GLU A 39 -0.21 -14.96 -19.82
C GLU A 39 -1.50 -14.57 -19.10
N GLU A 40 -2.66 -14.83 -19.70
CA GLU A 40 -3.96 -14.58 -19.06
C GLU A 40 -4.16 -15.47 -17.83
N GLN A 41 -3.83 -16.74 -17.90
CA GLN A 41 -3.91 -17.66 -16.76
C GLN A 41 -2.96 -17.25 -15.64
N LEU A 42 -1.75 -16.79 -15.97
CA LEU A 42 -0.79 -16.29 -15.01
C LEU A 42 -1.33 -15.04 -14.31
N LEU A 43 -1.89 -14.10 -15.07
CA LEU A 43 -2.46 -12.88 -14.53
C LEU A 43 -3.65 -13.18 -13.61
N ASP A 44 -4.52 -14.08 -13.99
CA ASP A 44 -5.65 -14.54 -13.17
C ASP A 44 -5.18 -15.14 -11.85
N GLU A 45 -4.19 -16.03 -11.91
CA GLU A 45 -3.66 -16.67 -10.70
C GLU A 45 -2.97 -15.65 -9.78
N VAL A 46 -2.17 -14.75 -10.33
CA VAL A 46 -1.52 -13.68 -9.55
C VAL A 46 -2.56 -12.81 -8.85
N GLN A 47 -3.60 -12.37 -9.56
CA GLN A 47 -4.66 -11.56 -8.97
C GLN A 47 -5.42 -12.31 -7.88
N LYS A 48 -5.78 -13.57 -8.14
CA LYS A 48 -6.48 -14.41 -7.18
C LYS A 48 -5.66 -14.65 -5.91
N GLN A 49 -4.36 -14.93 -6.04
CA GLN A 49 -3.49 -15.11 -4.89
C GLN A 49 -3.26 -13.81 -4.13
N THR A 50 -3.14 -12.67 -4.83
CA THR A 50 -2.99 -11.37 -4.19
C THR A 50 -4.22 -10.99 -3.37
N ILE A 51 -5.42 -11.28 -3.86
CA ILE A 51 -6.67 -11.01 -3.12
C ILE A 51 -6.73 -11.80 -1.80
N ASN A 52 -6.10 -12.96 -1.71
CA ASN A 52 -6.12 -13.77 -0.49
C ASN A 52 -5.54 -13.05 0.73
N TYR A 53 -4.60 -12.11 0.54
CA TYR A 53 -4.11 -11.27 1.63
C TYR A 53 -5.26 -10.49 2.29
N PHE A 54 -6.15 -9.92 1.49
CA PHE A 54 -7.29 -9.12 1.94
C PHE A 54 -8.52 -9.95 2.29
N TRP A 55 -8.61 -11.18 1.81
CA TRP A 55 -9.79 -12.05 2.01
C TRP A 55 -9.58 -13.05 3.14
N ASP A 56 -8.57 -13.91 3.01
CA ASP A 56 -8.27 -14.96 3.99
C ASP A 56 -7.38 -14.43 5.11
N GLY A 57 -6.44 -13.53 4.79
CA GLY A 57 -5.52 -12.90 5.71
C GLY A 57 -6.12 -11.78 6.54
N ALA A 58 -7.33 -11.31 6.22
CA ALA A 58 -7.99 -10.23 6.94
C ALA A 58 -8.18 -10.53 8.44
N ASN A 59 -8.14 -9.48 9.26
CA ASN A 59 -8.49 -9.58 10.66
C ASN A 59 -9.91 -10.16 10.83
N LYS A 60 -10.05 -11.15 11.73
CA LYS A 60 -11.29 -11.92 11.84
C LYS A 60 -12.44 -11.13 12.47
N ASP A 61 -12.15 -10.16 13.33
CA ASP A 61 -13.14 -9.37 14.02
C ASP A 61 -13.64 -8.19 13.17
N SER A 62 -12.74 -7.44 12.55
CA SER A 62 -13.06 -6.28 11.73
C SER A 62 -13.24 -6.58 10.23
N GLY A 63 -12.55 -7.56 9.71
CA GLY A 63 -12.42 -7.80 8.27
C GLY A 63 -11.39 -6.89 7.58
N LEU A 64 -10.70 -6.01 8.32
CA LEU A 64 -9.73 -5.07 7.79
C LEU A 64 -8.40 -5.76 7.45
N ALA A 65 -7.59 -5.11 6.62
CA ALA A 65 -6.28 -5.60 6.25
C ALA A 65 -5.31 -5.57 7.44
N PRO A 66 -4.62 -6.68 7.78
CA PRO A 66 -3.57 -6.65 8.78
C PRO A 66 -2.42 -5.75 8.31
N GLU A 67 -1.70 -5.15 9.23
CA GLU A 67 -0.49 -4.40 8.90
C GLU A 67 0.56 -5.33 8.27
N ARG A 68 0.72 -6.53 8.82
CA ARG A 68 1.57 -7.61 8.29
C ARG A 68 1.07 -8.97 8.72
N ILE A 69 1.54 -10.01 8.05
CA ILE A 69 1.33 -11.40 8.43
C ILE A 69 2.69 -12.04 8.67
N HIS A 70 2.95 -12.48 9.90
CA HIS A 70 4.13 -13.26 10.23
C HIS A 70 3.90 -14.73 9.86
N MET A 71 4.71 -15.26 8.95
CA MET A 71 4.54 -16.62 8.41
C MET A 71 4.75 -17.74 9.43
N ASP A 72 5.46 -17.43 10.53
CA ASP A 72 5.69 -18.30 11.67
C ASP A 72 4.68 -18.09 12.81
N ASP A 73 3.69 -17.22 12.62
CA ASP A 73 2.69 -16.79 13.63
C ASP A 73 3.30 -16.23 14.93
N ILE A 74 4.55 -15.73 14.86
CA ILE A 74 5.23 -15.09 15.99
C ILE A 74 5.14 -13.57 15.85
N TYR A 75 4.50 -12.92 16.81
CA TYR A 75 4.26 -11.47 16.83
C TYR A 75 4.99 -10.81 18.01
N PRO A 76 6.24 -10.39 17.82
CA PRO A 76 7.12 -9.98 18.94
C PRO A 76 6.69 -8.66 19.60
N SER A 77 5.90 -7.84 18.91
CA SER A 77 5.49 -6.50 19.38
C SER A 77 4.01 -6.43 19.77
N ASP A 78 3.35 -7.57 20.02
CA ASP A 78 1.89 -7.64 20.27
C ASP A 78 1.09 -6.94 19.16
N ASP A 79 1.50 -7.17 17.92
CA ASP A 79 0.96 -6.54 16.71
C ASP A 79 0.03 -7.47 15.90
N LYS A 80 -0.30 -8.64 16.44
CA LYS A 80 -1.17 -9.64 15.80
C LYS A 80 -2.53 -9.08 15.36
N ASN A 81 -3.07 -8.15 16.12
CA ASN A 81 -4.37 -7.55 15.85
C ASN A 81 -4.28 -6.16 15.19
N VAL A 82 -3.06 -5.72 14.83
CA VAL A 82 -2.88 -4.42 14.18
C VAL A 82 -3.37 -4.49 12.74
N VAL A 83 -4.27 -3.57 12.41
CA VAL A 83 -4.79 -3.37 11.06
C VAL A 83 -4.38 -2.01 10.55
N THR A 84 -4.09 -1.92 9.25
CA THR A 84 -3.66 -0.70 8.59
C THR A 84 -4.82 -0.02 7.86
N ILE A 85 -4.89 1.28 7.94
CA ILE A 85 -6.00 2.06 7.38
C ILE A 85 -5.87 2.20 5.86
N GLY A 86 -4.75 2.65 5.35
CA GLY A 86 -4.54 2.77 3.91
C GLY A 86 -4.55 1.42 3.20
N GLY A 87 -3.89 0.41 3.77
CA GLY A 87 -3.94 -0.96 3.26
C GLY A 87 -5.37 -1.52 3.21
N THR A 88 -6.21 -1.16 4.18
CA THR A 88 -7.64 -1.51 4.15
C THR A 88 -8.36 -0.84 2.98
N GLY A 89 -8.03 0.40 2.63
CA GLY A 89 -8.55 1.08 1.44
C GLY A 89 -8.27 0.29 0.15
N PHE A 90 -7.05 -0.18 -0.04
CA PHE A 90 -6.70 -1.09 -1.14
C PHE A 90 -7.43 -2.43 -1.05
N GLY A 91 -7.62 -2.96 0.15
CA GLY A 91 -8.39 -4.19 0.40
C GLY A 91 -9.85 -4.08 -0.03
N LEU A 92 -10.50 -2.95 0.23
CA LEU A 92 -11.86 -2.67 -0.22
C LEU A 92 -11.97 -2.74 -1.75
N MET A 93 -11.04 -2.12 -2.48
CA MET A 93 -10.99 -2.17 -3.95
C MET A 93 -10.69 -3.59 -4.45
N ALA A 94 -9.77 -4.31 -3.79
CA ALA A 94 -9.44 -5.68 -4.15
C ALA A 94 -10.64 -6.64 -4.00
N ILE A 95 -11.47 -6.47 -2.95
CA ILE A 95 -12.69 -7.27 -2.74
C ILE A 95 -13.71 -7.00 -3.85
N VAL A 96 -13.91 -5.73 -4.25
CA VAL A 96 -14.79 -5.38 -5.37
C VAL A 96 -14.29 -6.02 -6.67
N ALA A 97 -12.99 -5.90 -6.96
CA ALA A 97 -12.39 -6.53 -8.14
C ALA A 97 -12.52 -8.07 -8.11
N GLY A 98 -12.31 -8.68 -6.93
CA GLY A 98 -12.49 -10.12 -6.74
C GLY A 98 -13.91 -10.60 -6.96
N ALA A 99 -14.90 -9.81 -6.55
CA ALA A 99 -16.32 -10.09 -6.79
C ALA A 99 -16.67 -10.00 -8.28
N GLU A 100 -16.19 -8.98 -8.99
CA GLU A 100 -16.44 -8.80 -10.43
C GLU A 100 -15.72 -9.87 -11.29
N ARG A 101 -14.53 -10.30 -10.86
CA ARG A 101 -13.80 -11.38 -11.52
C ARG A 101 -14.31 -12.79 -11.17
N GLY A 102 -15.29 -12.90 -10.25
CA GLY A 102 -15.83 -14.17 -9.80
C GLY A 102 -14.89 -14.99 -8.89
N PHE A 103 -13.83 -14.38 -8.35
CA PHE A 103 -12.96 -15.01 -7.35
C PHE A 103 -13.63 -15.09 -5.98
N ILE A 104 -14.53 -14.15 -5.71
CA ILE A 104 -15.34 -14.04 -4.50
C ILE A 104 -16.81 -14.00 -4.90
N ALA A 105 -17.68 -14.76 -4.22
CA ALA A 105 -19.12 -14.66 -4.44
C ALA A 105 -19.62 -13.25 -4.06
N LYS A 106 -20.44 -12.61 -4.91
CA LYS A 106 -20.92 -11.22 -4.71
C LYS A 106 -21.61 -11.02 -3.35
N ASP A 107 -22.44 -11.96 -2.94
CA ASP A 107 -23.10 -11.88 -1.63
C ASP A 107 -22.09 -11.93 -0.47
N SER A 108 -21.06 -12.75 -0.58
CA SER A 108 -20.01 -12.84 0.43
C SER A 108 -19.16 -11.57 0.47
N ALA A 109 -18.86 -10.98 -0.69
CA ALA A 109 -18.17 -9.70 -0.79
C ALA A 109 -18.99 -8.58 -0.11
N PHE A 110 -20.30 -8.50 -0.40
CA PHE A 110 -21.18 -7.51 0.26
C PHE A 110 -21.17 -7.65 1.78
N VAL A 111 -21.34 -8.86 2.31
CA VAL A 111 -21.33 -9.11 3.75
C VAL A 111 -19.99 -8.69 4.39
N ARG A 112 -18.88 -8.98 3.72
CA ARG A 112 -17.56 -8.58 4.20
C ARG A 112 -17.38 -7.06 4.17
N LEU A 113 -17.75 -6.40 3.07
CA LEU A 113 -17.63 -4.94 2.92
C LEU A 113 -18.53 -4.21 3.94
N GLN A 114 -19.76 -4.66 4.15
CA GLN A 114 -20.63 -4.11 5.19
C GLN A 114 -20.02 -4.22 6.58
N LYS A 115 -19.45 -5.40 6.92
CA LYS A 115 -18.74 -5.60 8.19
C LYS A 115 -17.58 -4.64 8.38
N MET A 116 -16.76 -4.44 7.33
CA MET A 116 -15.61 -3.53 7.37
C MET A 116 -16.06 -2.09 7.58
N VAL A 117 -17.10 -1.65 6.86
CA VAL A 117 -17.64 -0.29 6.98
C VAL A 117 -18.27 -0.06 8.36
N ASP A 118 -19.04 -1.02 8.88
CA ASP A 118 -19.62 -0.93 10.22
C ASP A 118 -18.59 -0.86 11.34
N PHE A 119 -17.45 -1.50 11.15
CA PHE A 119 -16.34 -1.43 12.09
C PHE A 119 -15.63 -0.06 12.01
N LEU A 120 -15.32 0.41 10.81
CA LEU A 120 -14.68 1.72 10.58
C LEU A 120 -15.54 2.90 11.06
N ASP A 121 -16.86 2.79 10.94
CA ASP A 121 -17.80 3.83 11.41
C ASP A 121 -17.78 4.01 12.94
N LYS A 122 -17.38 2.96 13.68
CA LYS A 122 -17.31 2.96 15.15
C LYS A 122 -15.88 3.11 15.68
N ALA A 123 -14.89 3.02 14.82
CA ALA A 123 -13.49 3.10 15.20
C ALA A 123 -13.09 4.52 15.61
N ASP A 124 -11.96 4.65 16.29
CA ASP A 124 -11.42 5.97 16.65
C ASP A 124 -11.15 6.80 15.40
N ARG A 125 -11.59 8.06 15.46
CA ARG A 125 -11.40 9.09 14.43
C ARG A 125 -11.03 10.41 15.10
N PHE A 126 -10.23 11.23 14.41
CA PHE A 126 -9.70 12.48 14.91
C PHE A 126 -9.93 13.58 13.87
N HIS A 127 -10.87 14.48 14.14
CA HIS A 127 -11.35 15.42 13.11
C HIS A 127 -11.76 14.68 11.82
N GLY A 128 -12.49 13.57 11.99
CA GLY A 128 -12.94 12.73 10.90
C GLY A 128 -11.91 11.81 10.28
N ALA A 129 -10.61 12.02 10.45
CA ALA A 129 -9.56 11.15 9.95
C ALA A 129 -9.32 9.93 10.84
N TRP A 130 -9.05 8.79 10.23
CA TRP A 130 -8.62 7.59 10.94
C TRP A 130 -7.12 7.65 11.25
N PRO A 131 -6.66 6.92 12.28
CA PRO A 131 -5.24 6.84 12.59
C PRO A 131 -4.51 5.94 11.59
N HIS A 132 -3.19 5.93 11.62
CA HIS A 132 -2.35 5.04 10.80
C HIS A 132 -2.73 3.58 11.01
N TRP A 133 -2.81 3.17 12.29
CA TRP A 133 -3.17 1.82 12.71
C TRP A 133 -4.31 1.80 13.72
N LEU A 134 -5.11 0.75 13.65
CA LEU A 134 -6.11 0.40 14.66
C LEU A 134 -5.81 -0.98 15.26
N ASP A 135 -6.28 -1.20 16.46
CA ASP A 135 -6.52 -2.54 16.95
C ASP A 135 -7.77 -3.11 16.25
N GLY A 136 -7.59 -4.16 15.47
CA GLY A 136 -8.64 -4.74 14.62
C GLY A 136 -9.77 -5.42 15.37
N THR A 137 -9.68 -5.58 16.69
CA THR A 137 -10.74 -6.13 17.55
C THR A 137 -11.57 -5.02 18.18
N THR A 138 -10.91 -3.95 18.64
CA THR A 138 -11.55 -2.90 19.45
C THR A 138 -11.84 -1.62 18.68
N GLY A 139 -11.23 -1.40 17.53
CA GLY A 139 -11.31 -0.15 16.76
C GLY A 139 -10.58 1.02 17.41
N LYS A 140 -9.76 0.77 18.42
CA LYS A 140 -8.97 1.79 19.10
C LYS A 140 -7.68 2.07 18.35
N VAL A 141 -7.23 3.33 18.40
CA VAL A 141 -5.94 3.72 17.83
C VAL A 141 -4.81 2.87 18.40
N LYS A 142 -3.98 2.33 17.53
CA LYS A 142 -2.71 1.71 17.86
C LYS A 142 -1.60 2.69 17.41
N PRO A 143 -0.85 3.31 18.33
CA PRO A 143 0.15 4.29 17.95
C PRO A 143 1.21 3.73 16.99
N PHE A 144 1.41 4.38 15.86
CA PHE A 144 2.50 4.07 14.93
C PHE A 144 3.85 4.45 15.53
N SER A 145 3.89 5.59 16.23
CA SER A 145 5.04 6.06 16.98
C SER A 145 4.61 6.87 18.22
N LYS A 146 5.56 7.30 19.02
CA LYS A 146 5.29 8.09 20.23
C LYS A 146 4.48 9.37 20.00
N ASN A 147 4.61 9.99 18.83
CA ASN A 147 3.91 11.22 18.47
C ASN A 147 2.83 11.01 17.41
N ASP A 148 2.65 9.77 16.96
CA ASP A 148 1.69 9.37 15.95
C ASP A 148 0.68 8.40 16.58
N ASP A 149 -0.29 8.98 17.26
CA ASP A 149 -1.33 8.32 18.03
C ASP A 149 -2.71 8.95 17.79
N GLY A 150 -2.87 9.62 16.65
CA GLY A 150 -4.07 10.33 16.27
C GLY A 150 -4.43 10.17 14.81
N GLY A 151 -5.01 11.20 14.19
CA GLY A 151 -5.46 11.14 12.80
C GLY A 151 -4.30 11.22 11.82
N ASP A 152 -4.25 10.29 10.87
CA ASP A 152 -3.34 10.25 9.73
C ASP A 152 -4.12 10.55 8.46
N LEU A 153 -3.86 11.71 7.85
CA LEU A 153 -4.63 12.17 6.72
C LEU A 153 -4.27 11.44 5.41
N VAL A 154 -3.04 10.96 5.28
CA VAL A 154 -2.58 10.21 4.11
C VAL A 154 -3.21 8.83 4.08
N GLU A 155 -3.13 8.10 5.20
CA GLU A 155 -3.78 6.79 5.35
C GLU A 155 -5.30 6.90 5.21
N THR A 156 -5.89 7.96 5.79
CA THR A 156 -7.32 8.27 5.61
C THR A 156 -7.68 8.48 4.14
N ALA A 157 -6.84 9.15 3.35
CA ALA A 157 -7.10 9.36 1.93
C ALA A 157 -7.12 8.04 1.15
N PHE A 158 -6.20 7.13 1.41
CA PHE A 158 -6.23 5.80 0.81
C PHE A 158 -7.46 5.00 1.23
N LEU A 159 -7.86 5.08 2.50
CA LEU A 159 -9.09 4.45 2.97
C LEU A 159 -10.31 5.02 2.26
N VAL A 160 -10.46 6.35 2.21
CA VAL A 160 -11.60 7.02 1.59
C VAL A 160 -11.69 6.72 0.10
N GLN A 161 -10.56 6.63 -0.61
CA GLN A 161 -10.53 6.17 -2.01
C GLN A 161 -11.15 4.79 -2.17
N GLY A 162 -10.81 3.85 -1.28
CA GLY A 162 -11.39 2.51 -1.26
C GLY A 162 -12.88 2.52 -0.91
N LEU A 163 -13.26 3.28 0.11
CA LEU A 163 -14.66 3.44 0.53
C LEU A 163 -15.52 4.01 -0.61
N LEU A 164 -15.09 5.08 -1.27
CA LEU A 164 -15.82 5.68 -2.39
C LEU A 164 -15.92 4.73 -3.60
N THR A 165 -14.92 3.87 -3.82
CA THR A 165 -15.01 2.81 -4.83
C THR A 165 -16.15 1.83 -4.50
N VAL A 166 -16.29 1.42 -3.24
CA VAL A 166 -17.39 0.56 -2.77
C VAL A 166 -18.73 1.27 -2.91
N ALA A 167 -18.82 2.54 -2.50
CA ALA A 167 -20.04 3.33 -2.62
C ALA A 167 -20.50 3.46 -4.07
N GLU A 168 -19.59 3.77 -4.99
CA GLU A 168 -19.86 3.88 -6.42
C GLU A 168 -20.35 2.55 -7.02
N TYR A 169 -19.73 1.45 -6.59
CA TYR A 169 -20.10 0.11 -7.04
C TYR A 169 -21.54 -0.28 -6.63
N TYR A 170 -21.97 0.10 -5.43
CA TYR A 170 -23.28 -0.28 -4.86
C TYR A 170 -24.38 0.77 -4.97
N LYS A 171 -24.10 2.00 -5.41
CA LYS A 171 -25.09 3.11 -5.39
C LYS A 171 -26.39 2.85 -6.16
N ASN A 172 -26.37 1.97 -7.16
CA ASN A 172 -27.54 1.62 -7.98
C ASN A 172 -28.03 0.19 -7.71
N GLY A 173 -27.58 -0.44 -6.64
CA GLY A 173 -27.95 -1.80 -6.28
C GLY A 173 -29.27 -1.90 -5.51
N SER A 174 -29.42 -2.97 -4.72
CA SER A 174 -30.56 -3.18 -3.82
C SER A 174 -30.61 -2.13 -2.70
N GLU A 175 -31.72 -2.04 -1.98
CA GLU A 175 -31.86 -1.11 -0.85
C GLU A 175 -30.73 -1.23 0.19
N LYS A 176 -30.25 -2.46 0.46
CA LYS A 176 -29.14 -2.70 1.39
C LYS A 176 -27.81 -2.15 0.84
N GLU A 177 -27.58 -2.33 -0.45
CA GLU A 177 -26.37 -1.84 -1.12
C GLU A 177 -26.37 -0.31 -1.19
N GLN A 178 -27.52 0.29 -1.49
CA GLN A 178 -27.68 1.75 -1.44
C GLN A 178 -27.49 2.31 -0.03
N ALA A 179 -27.96 1.61 1.01
CA ALA A 179 -27.74 1.99 2.40
C ALA A 179 -26.26 1.96 2.78
N LEU A 180 -25.51 0.95 2.34
CA LEU A 180 -24.07 0.89 2.51
C LEU A 180 -23.35 2.07 1.81
N ALA A 181 -23.75 2.36 0.56
CA ALA A 181 -23.18 3.50 -0.18
C ALA A 181 -23.47 4.83 0.53
N ALA A 182 -24.67 5.03 1.06
CA ALA A 182 -25.02 6.22 1.82
C ALA A 182 -24.27 6.34 3.17
N GLN A 183 -24.01 5.22 3.85
CA GLN A 183 -23.19 5.17 5.06
C GLN A 183 -21.74 5.62 4.75
N ILE A 184 -21.17 5.10 3.69
CA ILE A 184 -19.83 5.49 3.24
C ILE A 184 -19.75 6.97 2.87
N GLN A 185 -20.76 7.47 2.14
CA GLN A 185 -20.82 8.88 1.75
C GLN A 185 -20.76 9.80 2.97
N ARG A 186 -21.55 9.50 4.01
CA ARG A 186 -21.53 10.25 5.29
C ARG A 186 -20.16 10.18 5.96
N MET A 187 -19.52 9.00 6.01
CA MET A 187 -18.21 8.83 6.63
C MET A 187 -17.13 9.67 5.94
N TRP A 188 -17.18 9.80 4.61
CA TRP A 188 -16.29 10.68 3.86
C TRP A 188 -16.59 12.16 4.10
N GLU A 189 -17.87 12.56 4.13
CA GLU A 189 -18.29 13.93 4.39
C GLU A 189 -17.92 14.42 5.78
N GLU A 190 -17.69 13.52 6.73
CA GLU A 190 -17.27 13.83 8.10
C GLU A 190 -15.74 14.05 8.25
N VAL A 191 -14.94 13.83 7.21
CA VAL A 191 -13.49 14.10 7.26
C VAL A 191 -13.26 15.59 7.13
N GLU A 192 -12.72 16.21 8.17
CA GLU A 192 -12.45 17.65 8.26
C GLU A 192 -11.12 17.98 7.56
N TRP A 193 -11.06 17.85 6.23
CA TRP A 193 -9.84 18.10 5.45
C TRP A 193 -9.28 19.50 5.67
N ASP A 194 -10.13 20.53 5.74
CA ASP A 194 -9.78 21.92 6.02
C ASP A 194 -9.12 22.09 7.38
N TRP A 195 -9.51 21.32 8.39
CA TRP A 195 -8.86 21.29 9.70
C TRP A 195 -7.37 20.96 9.58
N TYR A 196 -7.03 20.00 8.72
CA TYR A 196 -5.66 19.52 8.54
C TYR A 196 -4.76 20.50 7.77
N THR A 197 -5.24 21.68 7.40
CA THR A 197 -4.41 22.78 6.90
C THR A 197 -3.73 23.58 8.02
N GLN A 198 -4.18 23.50 9.27
CA GLN A 198 -3.81 24.42 10.36
C GLN A 198 -4.09 25.89 10.02
N GLY A 199 -4.92 26.18 9.01
CA GLY A 199 -5.14 27.52 8.47
C GLY A 199 -4.05 28.00 7.50
N GLU A 200 -3.18 27.12 7.03
CA GLU A 200 -2.11 27.38 6.07
C GLU A 200 -2.46 26.84 4.66
N ASP A 201 -1.64 27.17 3.67
CA ASP A 201 -1.84 26.77 2.27
C ASP A 201 -1.23 25.40 1.96
N VAL A 202 -1.32 24.45 2.89
CA VAL A 202 -0.80 23.09 2.75
C VAL A 202 -1.60 22.13 3.65
N LEU A 203 -1.69 20.84 3.28
CA LEU A 203 -2.21 19.81 4.17
C LEU A 203 -1.09 19.21 5.02
N TYR A 204 -1.41 18.95 6.29
CA TYR A 204 -0.50 18.30 7.23
C TYR A 204 -0.86 16.82 7.38
N TRP A 205 0.16 15.99 7.51
CA TRP A 205 0.02 14.56 7.58
C TRP A 205 -0.77 14.09 8.80
N HIS A 206 -0.45 14.63 9.99
CA HIS A 206 -0.89 14.03 11.25
C HIS A 206 -1.24 15.05 12.33
N TRP A 207 -2.29 14.76 13.07
CA TRP A 207 -2.65 15.45 14.30
C TRP A 207 -2.90 14.44 15.44
N SER A 208 -2.41 14.75 16.65
CA SER A 208 -2.53 13.89 17.83
C SER A 208 -3.40 14.55 18.91
N PRO A 209 -4.31 13.79 19.55
CA PRO A 209 -5.08 14.29 20.68
C PRO A 209 -4.19 14.58 21.91
N ASN A 210 -3.01 13.98 21.98
CA ASN A 210 -2.11 14.07 23.13
C ASN A 210 -1.03 15.13 22.96
N VAL A 211 -0.55 15.35 21.74
CA VAL A 211 0.58 16.23 21.45
C VAL A 211 0.28 17.28 20.36
N GLY A 212 -0.96 17.33 19.86
CA GLY A 212 -1.39 18.26 18.83
C GLY A 212 -0.60 18.10 17.53
N TRP A 213 -0.16 19.20 16.96
CA TRP A 213 0.60 19.27 15.71
C TRP A 213 2.11 19.02 15.88
N LYS A 214 2.54 18.25 16.88
CA LYS A 214 3.96 18.08 17.19
C LYS A 214 4.76 17.43 16.05
N MET A 215 4.14 16.59 15.25
CA MET A 215 4.77 16.04 14.04
C MET A 215 5.06 17.14 13.03
N ASN A 216 4.17 18.12 12.89
CA ASN A 216 4.28 19.30 12.04
C ASN A 216 4.87 19.00 10.65
N PHE A 217 4.32 17.96 9.99
CA PHE A 217 4.81 17.47 8.71
C PHE A 217 3.87 17.90 7.58
N PRO A 218 4.19 18.99 6.84
CA PRO A 218 3.44 19.38 5.66
C PRO A 218 3.68 18.37 4.53
N VAL A 219 2.61 17.99 3.86
CA VAL A 219 2.64 17.01 2.75
C VAL A 219 2.60 17.77 1.44
N GLY A 220 3.68 17.75 0.68
CA GLY A 220 3.76 18.48 -0.59
C GLY A 220 4.73 17.84 -1.58
N GLY A 221 4.68 18.30 -2.82
CA GLY A 221 5.50 17.76 -3.90
C GLY A 221 5.02 16.40 -4.40
N TYR A 222 5.79 15.81 -5.33
CA TYR A 222 5.42 14.55 -5.97
C TYR A 222 5.68 13.35 -5.06
N ASN A 223 4.61 12.79 -4.52
CA ASN A 223 4.60 11.58 -3.70
C ASN A 223 3.24 10.87 -3.85
N GLU A 224 3.01 9.81 -3.07
CA GLU A 224 1.77 9.03 -3.08
C GLU A 224 0.51 9.79 -2.63
N ALA A 225 0.68 10.92 -1.92
CA ALA A 225 -0.42 11.62 -1.28
C ALA A 225 -1.23 12.55 -2.21
N LEU A 226 -1.05 12.49 -3.54
CA LEU A 226 -1.88 13.27 -4.48
C LEU A 226 -3.38 13.05 -4.25
N VAL A 227 -3.78 11.80 -3.98
CA VAL A 227 -5.18 11.44 -3.72
C VAL A 227 -5.76 12.19 -2.52
N MET A 228 -4.97 12.48 -1.51
CA MET A 228 -5.36 13.27 -0.35
C MET A 228 -5.81 14.68 -0.76
N TYR A 229 -5.05 15.36 -1.59
CA TYR A 229 -5.41 16.68 -2.10
C TYR A 229 -6.63 16.66 -3.04
N VAL A 230 -6.75 15.62 -3.88
CA VAL A 230 -7.91 15.45 -4.76
C VAL A 230 -9.18 15.26 -3.93
N LEU A 231 -9.16 14.41 -2.92
CA LEU A 231 -10.29 14.18 -2.03
C LEU A 231 -10.61 15.43 -1.20
N ALA A 232 -9.62 16.08 -0.64
CA ALA A 232 -9.79 17.31 0.12
C ALA A 232 -10.41 18.45 -0.72
N ALA A 233 -9.95 18.63 -1.97
CA ALA A 233 -10.53 19.61 -2.88
C ALA A 233 -11.95 19.26 -3.34
N SER A 234 -12.30 17.96 -3.35
CA SER A 234 -13.60 17.45 -3.79
C SER A 234 -14.61 17.29 -2.65
N SER A 235 -14.21 17.47 -1.39
CA SER A 235 -15.08 17.30 -0.25
C SER A 235 -16.28 18.26 -0.33
N PRO A 236 -17.52 17.77 -0.18
CA PRO A 236 -18.70 18.61 -0.24
C PRO A 236 -18.93 19.43 1.04
N THR A 237 -18.26 19.11 2.15
CA THR A 237 -18.47 19.69 3.48
C THR A 237 -17.24 20.45 4.00
N HIS A 238 -16.05 19.89 3.83
CA HIS A 238 -14.78 20.35 4.37
C HIS A 238 -13.71 20.54 3.29
N SER A 239 -14.07 21.21 2.19
CA SER A 239 -13.16 21.37 1.05
C SER A 239 -12.03 22.35 1.35
N ILE A 240 -10.86 22.04 0.82
CA ILE A 240 -9.73 22.96 0.78
C ILE A 240 -9.84 23.93 -0.40
N SER A 241 -9.18 25.08 -0.28
CA SER A 241 -9.11 26.05 -1.37
C SER A 241 -8.15 25.59 -2.49
N LYS A 242 -8.28 26.24 -3.65
CA LYS A 242 -7.36 26.04 -4.78
C LYS A 242 -5.90 26.36 -4.39
N GLU A 243 -5.71 27.39 -3.56
CA GLU A 243 -4.40 27.82 -3.10
C GLU A 243 -3.70 26.72 -2.30
N VAL A 244 -4.42 25.98 -1.46
CA VAL A 244 -3.86 24.84 -0.71
C VAL A 244 -3.34 23.76 -1.65
N TYR A 245 -4.04 23.49 -2.76
CA TYR A 245 -3.56 22.54 -3.78
C TYR A 245 -2.33 23.10 -4.52
N GLU A 246 -2.39 24.34 -4.99
CA GLU A 246 -1.34 24.92 -5.83
C GLU A 246 -0.03 25.13 -5.05
N LYS A 247 -0.11 25.61 -3.82
CA LYS A 247 1.07 25.86 -2.96
C LYS A 247 1.52 24.59 -2.23
N GLY A 248 0.59 23.84 -1.67
CA GLY A 248 0.89 22.63 -0.91
C GLY A 248 1.37 21.52 -1.82
N TRP A 249 0.50 20.91 -2.63
CA TRP A 249 0.88 19.83 -3.54
C TRP A 249 1.78 20.32 -4.67
N GLY A 250 1.37 21.36 -5.37
CA GLY A 250 2.03 21.89 -6.55
C GLY A 250 3.34 22.61 -6.28
N VAL A 251 3.61 22.97 -5.01
CA VAL A 251 4.80 23.71 -4.56
C VAL A 251 5.03 24.97 -5.43
N ASP A 252 3.96 25.74 -5.65
CA ASP A 252 3.95 26.92 -6.55
C ASP A 252 4.47 26.60 -7.97
N GLY A 253 4.12 25.42 -8.50
CA GLY A 253 4.55 24.97 -9.83
C GLY A 253 5.94 24.35 -9.88
N GLN A 254 6.66 24.27 -8.77
CA GLN A 254 8.01 23.68 -8.73
C GLN A 254 7.98 22.15 -8.85
N ILE A 255 6.80 21.52 -8.71
CA ILE A 255 6.64 20.08 -8.88
C ILE A 255 6.98 19.60 -10.30
N ALA A 256 6.86 20.48 -11.30
CA ALA A 256 7.15 20.16 -12.69
C ALA A 256 8.44 20.87 -13.14
N LYS A 257 9.55 20.13 -13.16
CA LYS A 257 10.82 20.62 -13.69
C LYS A 257 11.12 19.98 -15.04
N ASP A 258 11.36 20.82 -16.06
CA ASP A 258 11.90 20.37 -17.34
C ASP A 258 13.33 19.86 -17.17
N THR A 259 13.57 18.63 -17.56
CA THR A 259 14.90 18.05 -17.62
C THR A 259 15.05 17.12 -18.81
N THR A 260 16.29 16.74 -19.13
CA THR A 260 16.58 15.76 -20.17
C THR A 260 17.24 14.54 -19.55
N MET A 261 16.60 13.39 -19.64
CA MET A 261 17.16 12.11 -19.23
C MET A 261 17.27 11.16 -20.41
N TYR A 262 18.43 10.56 -20.59
CA TYR A 262 18.71 9.65 -21.71
C TYR A 262 18.40 10.25 -23.09
N GLY A 263 18.61 11.57 -23.25
CA GLY A 263 18.32 12.28 -24.49
C GLY A 263 16.84 12.59 -24.74
N MET A 264 15.93 12.25 -23.82
CA MET A 264 14.50 12.55 -23.87
C MET A 264 14.16 13.69 -22.94
N ARG A 265 13.40 14.68 -23.46
CA ARG A 265 12.83 15.73 -22.61
C ARG A 265 11.81 15.08 -21.68
N THR A 266 12.04 15.21 -20.40
CA THR A 266 11.20 14.63 -19.35
C THR A 266 10.82 15.73 -18.36
N ILE A 267 9.57 15.75 -17.92
CA ILE A 267 9.16 16.54 -16.77
C ILE A 267 9.32 15.63 -15.57
N LEU A 268 10.35 15.85 -14.78
CA LEU A 268 10.55 15.14 -13.54
C LEU A 268 9.81 15.85 -12.43
N ASN A 269 8.86 15.14 -11.86
CA ASN A 269 8.19 15.55 -10.64
C ASN A 269 8.98 15.04 -9.43
N HIS A 270 10.31 15.20 -9.46
CA HIS A 270 11.12 14.84 -8.32
C HIS A 270 11.29 16.04 -7.42
N TYR A 271 10.96 15.81 -6.17
CA TYR A 271 11.48 16.59 -5.06
C TYR A 271 13.00 16.42 -5.08
N GLU A 272 13.75 17.46 -5.40
CA GLU A 272 15.14 17.50 -4.98
C GLU A 272 15.08 17.65 -3.46
N HIS A 273 15.47 16.59 -2.74
CA HIS A 273 15.70 16.71 -1.32
C HIS A 273 16.65 17.88 -1.11
N ASN A 274 16.18 18.94 -0.49
CA ASN A 274 17.07 19.81 0.24
C ASN A 274 17.63 18.92 1.35
N ASP A 275 18.95 18.76 1.38
CA ASP A 275 19.66 17.99 2.40
C ASP A 275 19.36 18.43 3.83
N ASP A 276 18.64 19.55 3.99
CA ASP A 276 18.22 20.14 5.26
C ASP A 276 16.77 19.77 5.67
N ALA A 277 15.99 19.08 4.84
CA ALA A 277 14.68 18.60 5.25
C ALA A 277 14.83 17.29 6.04
N PRO A 278 14.33 17.18 7.26
CA PRO A 278 14.35 15.93 7.98
C PRO A 278 13.48 14.93 7.20
N VAL A 279 14.16 13.96 6.58
CA VAL A 279 13.49 12.79 5.98
C VAL A 279 12.88 12.04 7.16
N GLY A 280 11.57 12.18 7.34
CA GLY A 280 10.83 11.27 8.18
C GLY A 280 10.94 9.87 7.57
N PRO A 281 11.01 8.82 8.37
CA PRO A 281 10.99 7.46 7.83
C PRO A 281 9.68 7.26 7.08
N LEU A 282 9.81 6.91 5.79
CA LEU A 282 8.77 6.30 5.00
C LEU A 282 8.53 4.89 5.50
#